data_f7c0f2845d41f97c4993796138f2371b
#
_entry.id   f7c0f2845d41f97c4993796138f2371b
#
_cell.length_a   1.000
_cell.length_b   1.000
_cell.length_c   1.000
_cell.angle_alpha   90.00
_cell.angle_beta   90.00
_cell.angle_gamma   90.00
#
_symmetry.space_group_name_H-M   'P 1'
#
loop_
_entity.id
_entity.type
_entity.pdbx_description
1 polymer ?
#
loop_
_entity_poly.entity_id
_entity_poly.type
_entity_poly.pdbx_seq_one_letter_code
_entity_poly.pdbx_strand_id
1 'polypeptide(L)'
;MHEQKPYMHRHSGQFSLSQITMDDVDLTRKLKDTKQRVHAYYAYDVVSQCVIGASYARKKDERLVVDCFRDMFRLIARNDWGIPAGIEVENHLMSQYKEGFLKAETVFQFVRFCAPLNSQEKYAEPLNGAKKRSVIHKNHEGIGRFYGKGKWRQEYQKISDETNELYEDKEYFTWEQLVADDRKDNEEWNNMLHPNQKMYPGMTRWQVLEANINPNLLPYDARTLAYHIGERVETSIRRNSTVRVAHEDWWLSSTSVLERLEPNNYKVTACYLPDDEGAPQEVFIYQKGKYIDTVEKVNTYSRVMAEQTEEDQAAFVEQQKKIAKFNKYVEDNAIDRLGIL
;
A
#
# COMPACT_ATOMS: atom_id res chain seq x y z
N MET A 1 -7.35 -35.91 -22.56
CA MET A 1 -7.55 -36.20 -21.12
C MET A 1 -6.97 -35.06 -20.33
N HIS A 2 -7.80 -34.23 -19.66
CA HIS A 2 -7.31 -33.32 -18.66
C HIS A 2 -6.90 -34.18 -17.47
N GLU A 3 -5.61 -34.29 -17.21
CA GLU A 3 -5.12 -34.94 -16.00
C GLU A 3 -5.71 -34.19 -14.81
N GLN A 4 -6.59 -34.87 -14.08
CA GLN A 4 -7.08 -34.36 -12.81
C GLN A 4 -5.93 -34.43 -11.82
N LYS A 5 -5.29 -33.28 -11.57
CA LYS A 5 -4.26 -33.18 -10.55
C LYS A 5 -4.90 -33.43 -9.17
N PRO A 6 -4.29 -34.20 -8.29
CA PRO A 6 -4.79 -34.38 -6.92
C PRO A 6 -4.91 -33.04 -6.21
N TYR A 7 -5.96 -32.88 -5.39
CA TYR A 7 -6.13 -31.70 -4.59
C TYR A 7 -5.24 -31.73 -3.35
N MET A 8 -4.62 -30.60 -3.03
CA MET A 8 -3.93 -30.43 -1.77
C MET A 8 -4.94 -30.20 -0.64
N HIS A 9 -4.87 -31.03 0.40
CA HIS A 9 -5.69 -30.88 1.60
C HIS A 9 -5.03 -29.89 2.56
N ARG A 10 -5.71 -28.79 2.92
CA ARG A 10 -5.19 -27.74 3.79
C ARG A 10 -6.14 -27.50 4.96
N HIS A 11 -5.57 -27.17 6.11
CA HIS A 11 -6.32 -26.67 7.25
C HIS A 11 -6.57 -25.16 7.12
N SER A 12 -7.68 -24.69 7.68
CA SER A 12 -7.89 -23.26 7.88
C SER A 12 -6.90 -22.72 8.91
N GLY A 13 -6.38 -21.51 8.69
CA GLY A 13 -5.63 -20.78 9.71
C GLY A 13 -6.54 -20.41 10.90
N GLN A 14 -5.92 -20.08 12.04
CA GLN A 14 -6.65 -19.64 13.23
C GLN A 14 -6.71 -18.11 13.34
N PHE A 15 -5.64 -17.44 12.98
CA PHE A 15 -5.48 -16.01 13.22
C PHE A 15 -5.42 -15.21 11.93
N SER A 16 -6.14 -14.12 11.90
CA SER A 16 -6.09 -13.10 10.86
C SER A 16 -4.71 -12.43 10.85
N LEU A 17 -4.30 -11.91 9.70
CA LEU A 17 -2.99 -11.35 9.41
C LEU A 17 -1.82 -12.35 9.55
N SER A 18 -2.10 -13.65 9.77
CA SER A 18 -1.06 -14.68 9.72
C SER A 18 -0.58 -14.94 8.30
N GLN A 19 -1.45 -14.81 7.32
CA GLN A 19 -1.14 -15.02 5.91
C GLN A 19 -2.00 -14.11 5.03
N ILE A 20 -1.33 -13.33 4.20
CA ILE A 20 -1.96 -12.54 3.15
C ILE A 20 -1.75 -13.24 1.80
N THR A 21 -2.75 -13.22 0.95
CA THR A 21 -2.65 -13.70 -0.44
C THR A 21 -3.06 -12.58 -1.39
N MET A 22 -2.31 -12.41 -2.46
CA MET A 22 -2.51 -11.28 -3.38
C MET A 22 -2.70 -11.77 -4.81
N ASP A 23 -3.57 -11.07 -5.55
CA ASP A 23 -3.83 -11.37 -6.96
C ASP A 23 -4.34 -10.17 -7.73
N ASP A 24 -4.12 -10.19 -9.04
CA ASP A 24 -4.68 -9.23 -9.96
C ASP A 24 -6.03 -9.68 -10.53
N VAL A 25 -6.85 -8.70 -10.86
CA VAL A 25 -8.15 -8.90 -11.50
C VAL A 25 -8.42 -7.79 -12.50
N ASP A 26 -8.89 -8.14 -13.68
CA ASP A 26 -9.46 -7.15 -14.58
C ASP A 26 -10.91 -6.86 -14.15
N LEU A 27 -11.24 -5.60 -13.91
CA LEU A 27 -12.61 -5.19 -13.64
C LEU A 27 -13.50 -5.52 -14.84
N THR A 28 -14.72 -5.91 -14.58
CA THR A 28 -15.64 -6.41 -15.62
C THR A 28 -16.09 -5.34 -16.61
N ARG A 29 -16.04 -4.08 -16.20
CA ARG A 29 -16.52 -2.92 -16.95
C ARG A 29 -15.37 -2.14 -17.57
N LYS A 30 -15.63 -1.40 -18.66
CA LYS A 30 -14.63 -0.65 -19.43
C LYS A 30 -14.67 0.84 -19.17
N LEU A 31 -13.53 1.47 -19.30
CA LEU A 31 -13.36 2.93 -19.26
C LEU A 31 -13.98 3.61 -20.48
N LYS A 32 -14.54 4.80 -20.27
CA LYS A 32 -15.16 5.61 -21.31
C LYS A 32 -14.13 6.15 -22.32
N ASP A 33 -12.97 6.53 -21.84
CA ASP A 33 -11.91 7.18 -22.64
C ASP A 33 -11.12 6.18 -23.50
N THR A 34 -10.65 5.09 -22.91
CA THR A 34 -9.75 4.13 -23.58
C THR A 34 -10.44 2.88 -24.08
N LYS A 35 -11.70 2.62 -23.69
CA LYS A 35 -12.42 1.36 -23.94
C LYS A 35 -11.71 0.13 -23.37
N GLN A 36 -10.71 0.33 -22.50
CA GLN A 36 -9.96 -0.72 -21.83
C GLN A 36 -10.52 -0.97 -20.42
N ARG A 37 -10.16 -2.12 -19.84
CA ARG A 37 -10.50 -2.46 -18.47
C ARG A 37 -9.48 -1.86 -17.52
N VAL A 38 -9.95 -1.57 -16.31
CA VAL A 38 -9.09 -1.24 -15.19
C VAL A 38 -8.52 -2.52 -14.62
N HIS A 39 -7.22 -2.56 -14.39
CA HIS A 39 -6.56 -3.61 -13.63
C HIS A 39 -6.64 -3.26 -12.15
N ALA A 40 -7.17 -4.18 -11.36
CA ALA A 40 -7.16 -4.10 -9.90
C ALA A 40 -6.19 -5.14 -9.33
N TYR A 41 -5.64 -4.85 -8.17
CA TYR A 41 -4.84 -5.80 -7.39
C TYR A 41 -5.37 -5.82 -5.97
N TYR A 42 -5.62 -7.01 -5.41
CA TYR A 42 -6.20 -7.14 -4.07
C TYR A 42 -5.27 -7.91 -3.15
N ALA A 43 -5.23 -7.48 -1.90
CA ALA A 43 -4.65 -8.20 -0.80
C ALA A 43 -5.78 -8.75 0.09
N TYR A 44 -5.84 -10.06 0.25
CA TYR A 44 -6.81 -10.75 1.09
C TYR A 44 -6.12 -11.32 2.33
N ASP A 45 -6.72 -11.13 3.48
CA ASP A 45 -6.40 -11.96 4.63
C ASP A 45 -6.98 -13.36 4.43
N VAL A 46 -6.16 -14.39 4.58
CA VAL A 46 -6.55 -15.78 4.26
C VAL A 46 -7.59 -16.32 5.24
N VAL A 47 -7.55 -15.92 6.50
CA VAL A 47 -8.45 -16.44 7.54
C VAL A 47 -9.80 -15.76 7.49
N SER A 48 -9.85 -14.46 7.55
CA SER A 48 -11.11 -13.69 7.49
C SER A 48 -11.71 -13.61 6.09
N GLN A 49 -10.88 -13.78 5.06
CA GLN A 49 -11.20 -13.56 3.65
C GLN A 49 -11.57 -12.10 3.32
N CYS A 50 -11.20 -11.15 4.18
CA CYS A 50 -11.34 -9.73 3.92
C CYS A 50 -10.39 -9.26 2.83
N VAL A 51 -10.86 -8.34 1.99
CA VAL A 51 -9.98 -7.46 1.22
C VAL A 51 -9.44 -6.40 2.18
N ILE A 52 -8.14 -6.40 2.39
CA ILE A 52 -7.45 -5.46 3.30
C ILE A 52 -6.53 -4.49 2.57
N GLY A 53 -6.41 -4.63 1.27
CA GLY A 53 -5.72 -3.70 0.39
C GLY A 53 -6.22 -3.84 -1.03
N ALA A 54 -6.37 -2.71 -1.73
CA ALA A 54 -6.80 -2.66 -3.12
C ALA A 54 -6.10 -1.51 -3.85
N SER A 55 -5.66 -1.78 -5.07
CA SER A 55 -5.11 -0.77 -5.96
C SER A 55 -5.66 -0.91 -7.37
N TYR A 56 -5.54 0.16 -8.16
CA TYR A 56 -6.11 0.24 -9.49
C TYR A 56 -5.14 0.89 -10.45
N ALA A 57 -5.01 0.36 -11.66
CA ALA A 57 -4.17 0.95 -12.71
C ALA A 57 -4.77 0.75 -14.11
N ARG A 58 -4.35 1.62 -15.03
CA ARG A 58 -4.66 1.46 -16.47
C ARG A 58 -3.74 0.47 -17.16
N LYS A 59 -2.61 0.16 -16.55
CA LYS A 59 -1.61 -0.81 -17.01
C LYS A 59 -1.23 -1.72 -15.86
N LYS A 60 -1.04 -2.99 -16.17
CA LYS A 60 -0.57 -3.98 -15.22
C LYS A 60 0.96 -3.89 -15.14
N ASP A 61 1.45 -3.20 -14.13
CA ASP A 61 2.86 -3.02 -13.83
C ASP A 61 3.14 -3.17 -12.33
N GLU A 62 4.38 -3.02 -11.94
CA GLU A 62 4.84 -3.14 -10.56
C GLU A 62 4.20 -2.12 -9.62
N ARG A 63 3.92 -0.90 -10.12
CA ARG A 63 3.32 0.14 -9.31
C ARG A 63 1.94 -0.27 -8.79
N LEU A 64 1.17 -1.00 -9.61
CA LEU A 64 -0.12 -1.55 -9.19
C LEU A 64 0.01 -2.41 -7.93
N VAL A 65 1.05 -3.25 -7.86
CA VAL A 65 1.29 -4.11 -6.69
C VAL A 65 1.79 -3.31 -5.49
N VAL A 66 2.73 -2.38 -5.71
CA VAL A 66 3.25 -1.50 -4.66
C VAL A 66 2.14 -0.66 -4.04
N ASP A 67 1.25 -0.10 -4.85
CA ASP A 67 0.12 0.70 -4.37
C ASP A 67 -0.89 -0.15 -3.58
N CYS A 68 -1.06 -1.44 -3.92
CA CYS A 68 -1.85 -2.38 -3.12
C CYS A 68 -1.21 -2.64 -1.73
N PHE A 69 0.11 -2.80 -1.68
CA PHE A 69 0.82 -2.89 -0.40
C PHE A 69 0.67 -1.61 0.43
N ARG A 70 0.80 -0.45 -0.19
CA ARG A 70 0.61 0.84 0.48
C ARG A 70 -0.78 0.98 1.06
N ASP A 71 -1.81 0.59 0.31
CA ASP A 71 -3.20 0.62 0.75
C ASP A 71 -3.43 -0.33 1.95
N MET A 72 -2.92 -1.56 1.87
CA MET A 72 -2.95 -2.54 2.95
C MET A 72 -2.25 -1.99 4.22
N PHE A 73 -1.05 -1.45 4.08
CA PHE A 73 -0.30 -0.94 5.24
C PHE A 73 -0.91 0.34 5.83
N ARG A 74 -1.60 1.17 5.03
CA ARG A 74 -2.42 2.28 5.56
C ARG A 74 -3.57 1.77 6.43
N LEU A 75 -4.26 0.71 6.01
CA LEU A 75 -5.30 0.08 6.81
C LEU A 75 -4.72 -0.47 8.12
N ILE A 76 -3.59 -1.16 8.06
CA ILE A 76 -2.90 -1.73 9.22
C ILE A 76 -2.49 -0.63 10.21
N ALA A 77 -1.90 0.46 9.72
CA ALA A 77 -1.49 1.59 10.55
C ALA A 77 -2.68 2.29 11.23
N ARG A 78 -3.80 2.50 10.51
CA ARG A 78 -5.01 3.12 11.08
C ARG A 78 -5.63 2.31 12.23
N ASN A 79 -5.46 1.00 12.21
CA ASN A 79 -6.02 0.10 13.23
C ASN A 79 -4.99 -0.32 14.28
N ASP A 80 -3.79 0.22 14.24
CA ASP A 80 -2.68 -0.14 15.14
C ASP A 80 -2.39 -1.66 15.15
N TRP A 81 -2.50 -2.30 13.98
CA TRP A 81 -2.17 -3.70 13.82
C TRP A 81 -0.69 -3.88 13.50
N GLY A 82 -0.17 -5.07 13.80
CA GLY A 82 1.19 -5.45 13.41
C GLY A 82 1.31 -5.82 11.92
N ILE A 83 2.56 -5.95 11.47
CA ILE A 83 2.87 -6.42 10.11
C ILE A 83 2.38 -7.87 9.95
N PRO A 84 1.66 -8.21 8.87
CA PRO A 84 1.24 -9.57 8.60
C PRO A 84 2.42 -10.54 8.62
N ALA A 85 2.25 -11.70 9.26
CA ALA A 85 3.34 -12.64 9.44
C ALA A 85 3.81 -13.27 8.13
N GLY A 86 2.88 -13.57 7.23
CA GLY A 86 3.18 -14.20 5.96
C GLY A 86 2.52 -13.56 4.77
N ILE A 87 3.14 -13.72 3.61
CA ILE A 87 2.60 -13.27 2.35
C ILE A 87 2.78 -14.28 1.22
N GLU A 88 1.77 -14.39 0.38
CA GLU A 88 1.74 -15.21 -0.81
C GLU A 88 1.52 -14.32 -2.04
N VAL A 89 2.49 -14.30 -2.94
CA VAL A 89 2.52 -13.43 -4.13
C VAL A 89 2.86 -14.20 -5.40
N GLU A 90 2.47 -13.65 -6.54
CA GLU A 90 2.96 -14.15 -7.82
C GLU A 90 4.38 -13.69 -8.12
N ASN A 91 5.10 -14.55 -8.84
CA ASN A 91 6.49 -14.31 -9.15
C ASN A 91 6.70 -13.20 -10.19
N HIS A 92 5.75 -13.04 -11.12
CA HIS A 92 5.99 -12.31 -12.36
C HIS A 92 6.07 -10.78 -12.19
N LEU A 93 5.23 -10.17 -11.36
CA LEU A 93 5.28 -8.71 -11.09
C LEU A 93 6.18 -8.33 -9.92
N MET A 94 6.64 -9.33 -9.14
CA MET A 94 7.34 -9.09 -7.87
C MET A 94 8.77 -9.63 -7.85
N SER A 95 9.29 -10.08 -8.98
CA SER A 95 10.62 -10.70 -9.06
C SER A 95 11.75 -9.78 -8.58
N GLN A 96 11.69 -8.49 -8.85
CA GLN A 96 12.69 -7.50 -8.42
C GLN A 96 12.68 -7.23 -6.91
N TYR A 97 11.60 -7.53 -6.20
CA TYR A 97 11.48 -7.31 -4.76
C TYR A 97 11.96 -8.50 -3.93
N LYS A 98 12.34 -9.62 -4.56
CA LYS A 98 12.74 -10.87 -3.88
C LYS A 98 13.92 -10.70 -2.94
N GLU A 99 14.92 -9.94 -3.35
CA GLU A 99 16.15 -9.73 -2.57
C GLU A 99 16.05 -8.55 -1.59
N GLY A 100 14.89 -7.89 -1.55
CA GLY A 100 14.64 -6.74 -0.68
C GLY A 100 13.33 -6.89 0.11
N PHE A 101 12.30 -6.18 -0.29
CA PHE A 101 11.00 -6.13 0.39
C PHE A 101 10.38 -7.50 0.65
N LEU A 102 10.45 -8.41 -0.32
CA LEU A 102 9.91 -9.77 -0.24
C LEU A 102 10.97 -10.82 0.11
N LYS A 103 12.12 -10.42 0.60
CA LYS A 103 13.02 -11.35 1.26
C LYS A 103 12.46 -11.69 2.64
N ALA A 104 12.36 -13.00 2.94
CA ALA A 104 11.89 -13.44 4.24
C ALA A 104 12.68 -12.76 5.38
N GLU A 105 12.00 -12.42 6.46
CA GLU A 105 12.55 -11.72 7.63
C GLU A 105 12.93 -10.22 7.39
N THR A 106 12.70 -9.67 6.20
CA THR A 106 12.90 -8.24 5.99
C THR A 106 11.70 -7.42 6.46
N VAL A 107 10.50 -7.72 5.92
CA VAL A 107 9.22 -7.14 6.34
C VAL A 107 8.30 -8.24 6.84
N PHE A 108 8.13 -9.30 6.06
CA PHE A 108 7.32 -10.45 6.40
C PHE A 108 8.20 -11.58 6.94
N GLN A 109 7.76 -12.26 8.00
CA GLN A 109 8.45 -13.44 8.51
C GLN A 109 8.48 -14.58 7.48
N PHE A 110 7.37 -14.74 6.74
CA PHE A 110 7.22 -15.80 5.76
C PHE A 110 6.82 -15.21 4.41
N VAL A 111 7.56 -15.56 3.37
CA VAL A 111 7.24 -15.14 1.98
C VAL A 111 7.17 -16.38 1.11
N ARG A 112 6.06 -16.50 0.39
CA ARG A 112 5.84 -17.58 -0.56
C ARG A 112 5.61 -17.01 -1.96
N PHE A 113 6.41 -17.45 -2.91
CA PHE A 113 6.20 -17.19 -4.32
C PHE A 113 5.48 -18.39 -4.94
N CYS A 114 4.26 -18.15 -5.44
CA CYS A 114 3.47 -19.18 -6.09
C CYS A 114 4.05 -19.51 -7.46
N ALA A 115 4.07 -20.81 -7.81
CA ALA A 115 4.48 -21.24 -9.12
C ALA A 115 3.45 -20.77 -10.18
N PRO A 116 3.91 -20.31 -11.35
CA PRO A 116 3.02 -19.93 -12.43
C PRO A 116 2.17 -21.15 -12.87
N LEU A 117 0.93 -20.91 -13.24
CA LEU A 117 -0.05 -21.93 -13.69
C LEU A 117 -0.46 -22.95 -12.61
N ASN A 118 -0.15 -22.72 -11.34
CA ASN A 118 -0.59 -23.59 -10.25
C ASN A 118 -1.69 -22.90 -9.41
N SER A 119 -2.91 -22.87 -9.94
CA SER A 119 -4.08 -22.29 -9.27
C SER A 119 -4.44 -22.93 -7.92
N GLN A 120 -3.91 -24.13 -7.63
CA GLN A 120 -4.11 -24.78 -6.33
C GLN A 120 -3.22 -24.21 -5.21
N GLU A 121 -2.12 -23.56 -5.55
CA GLU A 121 -1.23 -22.95 -4.57
C GLU A 121 -1.72 -21.57 -4.12
N LYS A 122 -2.42 -20.85 -4.98
CA LYS A 122 -2.82 -19.46 -4.75
C LYS A 122 -4.26 -19.39 -4.23
N TYR A 123 -4.42 -18.86 -3.02
CA TYR A 123 -5.74 -18.76 -2.41
C TYR A 123 -6.54 -17.53 -2.88
N ALA A 124 -5.89 -16.50 -3.40
CA ALA A 124 -6.56 -15.30 -3.90
C ALA A 124 -7.49 -15.56 -5.11
N GLU A 125 -7.14 -16.50 -6.02
CA GLU A 125 -7.93 -16.79 -7.20
C GLU A 125 -9.34 -17.32 -6.85
N PRO A 126 -9.54 -18.32 -5.95
CA PRO A 126 -10.85 -18.70 -5.45
C PRO A 126 -11.62 -17.57 -4.79
N LEU A 127 -10.95 -16.69 -4.02
CA LEU A 127 -11.57 -15.54 -3.36
C LEU A 127 -12.07 -14.51 -4.38
N ASN A 128 -11.27 -14.18 -5.38
CA ASN A 128 -11.66 -13.34 -6.51
C ASN A 128 -12.91 -13.91 -7.22
N GLY A 129 -12.91 -15.20 -7.49
CA GLY A 129 -14.05 -15.90 -8.09
C GLY A 129 -15.31 -15.87 -7.21
N ALA A 130 -15.16 -15.99 -5.89
CA ALA A 130 -16.27 -15.95 -4.95
C ALA A 130 -16.83 -14.51 -4.83
N LYS A 131 -15.97 -13.49 -4.63
CA LYS A 131 -16.38 -12.07 -4.60
C LYS A 131 -17.11 -11.67 -5.88
N LYS A 132 -16.56 -12.06 -7.04
CA LYS A 132 -17.17 -11.78 -8.32
C LYS A 132 -18.61 -12.31 -8.42
N ARG A 133 -18.86 -13.55 -7.97
CA ARG A 133 -20.20 -14.16 -8.04
C ARG A 133 -21.18 -13.61 -7.00
N SER A 134 -20.72 -13.31 -5.80
CA SER A 134 -21.59 -12.95 -4.69
C SER A 134 -21.87 -11.45 -4.55
N VAL A 135 -20.98 -10.60 -5.08
CA VAL A 135 -21.09 -9.14 -4.99
C VAL A 135 -21.13 -8.52 -6.39
N ILE A 136 -20.04 -8.64 -7.17
CA ILE A 136 -19.89 -7.89 -8.43
C ILE A 136 -20.99 -8.24 -9.44
N HIS A 137 -21.29 -9.52 -9.64
CA HIS A 137 -22.36 -9.91 -10.56
C HIS A 137 -23.75 -9.48 -10.11
N LYS A 138 -23.96 -9.42 -8.79
CA LYS A 138 -25.24 -9.01 -8.22
C LYS A 138 -25.43 -7.48 -8.31
N ASN A 139 -24.40 -6.72 -8.01
CA ASN A 139 -24.47 -5.25 -7.99
C ASN A 139 -24.45 -4.65 -9.42
N HIS A 140 -23.88 -5.38 -10.38
CA HIS A 140 -23.68 -4.91 -11.75
C HIS A 140 -24.26 -5.89 -12.77
N GLU A 141 -25.45 -6.45 -12.46
CA GLU A 141 -26.14 -7.41 -13.31
C GLU A 141 -26.45 -6.80 -14.68
N GLY A 142 -26.13 -7.55 -15.74
CA GLY A 142 -26.32 -7.09 -17.12
C GLY A 142 -25.29 -6.08 -17.62
N ILE A 143 -24.30 -5.71 -16.82
CA ILE A 143 -23.25 -4.75 -17.18
C ILE A 143 -21.89 -5.42 -17.15
N GLY A 144 -21.15 -5.29 -18.26
CA GLY A 144 -19.80 -5.80 -18.37
C GLY A 144 -19.74 -7.32 -18.66
N ARG A 145 -18.53 -7.87 -18.60
CA ARG A 145 -18.24 -9.24 -19.01
C ARG A 145 -18.29 -10.21 -17.85
N PHE A 146 -19.23 -11.18 -17.93
CA PHE A 146 -19.37 -12.24 -16.95
C PHE A 146 -18.87 -13.57 -17.53
N TYR A 147 -17.96 -14.26 -16.84
CA TYR A 147 -17.50 -15.58 -17.21
C TYR A 147 -18.25 -16.65 -16.41
N GLY A 148 -19.10 -17.42 -17.09
CA GLY A 148 -19.72 -18.63 -16.54
C GLY A 148 -18.82 -19.86 -16.69
N LYS A 149 -18.97 -20.87 -15.83
CA LYS A 149 -18.38 -22.20 -16.03
C LYS A 149 -19.39 -23.09 -16.78
N GLY A 150 -18.90 -23.87 -17.76
CA GLY A 150 -19.71 -24.88 -18.47
C GLY A 150 -20.26 -24.45 -19.82
N LYS A 151 -21.37 -25.06 -20.25
CA LYS A 151 -22.03 -24.82 -21.56
C LYS A 151 -22.40 -23.33 -21.74
N TRP A 152 -22.81 -22.65 -20.70
CA TRP A 152 -23.07 -21.21 -20.65
C TRP A 152 -21.91 -20.38 -21.12
N ARG A 153 -20.68 -20.83 -20.84
CA ARG A 153 -19.47 -20.10 -21.23
C ARG A 153 -19.30 -20.04 -22.76
N GLN A 154 -19.70 -21.08 -23.47
CA GLN A 154 -19.59 -21.12 -24.94
C GLN A 154 -20.73 -20.35 -25.62
N GLU A 155 -21.95 -20.42 -25.08
CA GLU A 155 -23.07 -19.62 -25.57
C GLU A 155 -22.88 -18.12 -25.24
N TYR A 156 -22.44 -17.80 -24.07
CA TYR A 156 -22.11 -16.42 -23.70
C TYR A 156 -20.89 -15.88 -24.47
N GLN A 157 -19.89 -16.71 -24.77
CA GLN A 157 -18.80 -16.35 -25.66
C GLN A 157 -19.24 -16.14 -27.10
N LYS A 158 -20.14 -16.97 -27.60
CA LYS A 158 -20.75 -16.77 -28.93
C LYS A 158 -21.65 -15.55 -28.98
N ILE A 159 -22.48 -15.34 -27.99
CA ILE A 159 -23.31 -14.14 -27.84
C ILE A 159 -22.43 -12.91 -27.61
N SER A 160 -21.32 -13.01 -26.87
CA SER A 160 -20.40 -11.89 -26.66
C SER A 160 -19.49 -11.62 -27.84
N ASP A 161 -19.18 -12.61 -28.68
CA ASP A 161 -18.43 -12.39 -29.92
C ASP A 161 -19.32 -11.79 -31.03
N GLU A 162 -20.62 -12.12 -31.04
CA GLU A 162 -21.60 -11.52 -31.94
C GLU A 162 -22.23 -10.23 -31.40
N THR A 163 -22.33 -10.05 -30.07
CA THR A 163 -22.95 -8.88 -29.39
C THR A 163 -22.00 -8.08 -28.53
N ASN A 164 -20.71 -8.39 -28.53
CA ASN A 164 -19.69 -7.74 -27.67
C ASN A 164 -19.69 -6.23 -27.85
N GLU A 165 -19.87 -5.75 -29.07
CA GLU A 165 -20.00 -4.34 -29.37
C GLU A 165 -21.32 -3.76 -28.84
N LEU A 166 -22.42 -4.47 -28.91
CA LEU A 166 -23.75 -4.01 -28.49
C LEU A 166 -23.96 -4.04 -26.97
N TYR A 167 -23.36 -4.98 -26.25
CA TYR A 167 -23.53 -5.13 -24.80
C TYR A 167 -22.49 -4.34 -23.99
N GLU A 168 -21.25 -4.29 -24.47
CA GLU A 168 -20.18 -3.52 -23.84
C GLU A 168 -20.16 -2.04 -24.30
N ASP A 169 -20.76 -1.72 -25.45
CA ASP A 169 -20.76 -0.36 -26.02
C ASP A 169 -21.89 0.54 -25.49
N LYS A 170 -22.83 0.02 -24.69
CA LYS A 170 -23.92 0.83 -24.14
C LYS A 170 -23.54 1.57 -22.87
N GLU A 171 -22.59 1.05 -22.08
CA GLU A 171 -22.22 1.64 -20.79
C GLU A 171 -20.71 1.61 -20.58
N TYR A 172 -20.12 2.80 -20.68
CA TYR A 172 -18.73 3.03 -20.32
C TYR A 172 -18.68 3.98 -19.11
N PHE A 173 -17.69 3.78 -18.27
CA PHE A 173 -17.59 4.43 -16.97
C PHE A 173 -16.35 5.31 -16.88
N THR A 174 -16.38 6.33 -16.05
CA THR A 174 -15.17 7.08 -15.72
C THR A 174 -14.27 6.24 -14.81
N TRP A 175 -13.02 6.64 -14.70
CA TRP A 175 -12.07 6.03 -13.78
C TRP A 175 -12.58 6.08 -12.33
N GLU A 176 -13.03 7.25 -11.92
CA GLU A 176 -13.50 7.52 -10.57
C GLU A 176 -14.73 6.67 -10.22
N GLN A 177 -15.65 6.52 -11.16
CA GLN A 177 -16.82 5.64 -10.98
C GLN A 177 -16.42 4.19 -10.78
N LEU A 178 -15.54 3.65 -11.65
CA LEU A 178 -15.12 2.25 -11.55
C LEU A 178 -14.38 1.96 -10.25
N VAL A 179 -13.49 2.85 -9.82
CA VAL A 179 -12.74 2.71 -8.57
C VAL A 179 -13.67 2.83 -7.36
N ALA A 180 -14.58 3.81 -7.35
CA ALA A 180 -15.53 3.99 -6.26
C ALA A 180 -16.49 2.79 -6.11
N ASP A 181 -17.01 2.29 -7.23
CA ASP A 181 -17.90 1.12 -7.24
C ASP A 181 -17.18 -0.13 -6.73
N ASP A 182 -15.94 -0.39 -7.20
CA ASP A 182 -15.20 -1.56 -6.74
C ASP A 182 -14.78 -1.46 -5.26
N ARG A 183 -14.45 -0.26 -4.77
CA ARG A 183 -14.22 -0.05 -3.33
C ARG A 183 -15.47 -0.36 -2.51
N LYS A 184 -16.65 0.04 -2.99
CA LYS A 184 -17.93 -0.29 -2.38
C LYS A 184 -18.22 -1.80 -2.42
N ASP A 185 -17.92 -2.47 -3.54
CA ASP A 185 -18.02 -3.92 -3.67
C ASP A 185 -17.08 -4.65 -2.68
N ASN A 186 -15.87 -4.13 -2.45
CA ASN A 186 -14.93 -4.66 -1.46
C ASN A 186 -15.46 -4.49 -0.03
N GLU A 187 -16.06 -3.34 0.28
CA GLU A 187 -16.70 -3.09 1.58
C GLU A 187 -17.91 -4.03 1.80
N GLU A 188 -18.77 -4.18 0.80
CA GLU A 188 -19.89 -5.15 0.87
C GLU A 188 -19.37 -6.57 1.09
N TRP A 189 -18.33 -7.00 0.34
CA TRP A 189 -17.69 -8.30 0.52
C TRP A 189 -17.18 -8.51 1.94
N ASN A 190 -16.52 -7.52 2.52
CA ASN A 190 -15.98 -7.57 3.88
C ASN A 190 -17.10 -7.66 4.93
N ASN A 191 -18.25 -7.03 4.68
CA ASN A 191 -19.40 -7.04 5.56
C ASN A 191 -20.34 -8.24 5.37
N MET A 192 -20.13 -9.10 4.37
CA MET A 192 -20.87 -10.35 4.24
C MET A 192 -20.47 -11.33 5.36
N LEU A 193 -21.42 -12.21 5.73
CA LEU A 193 -21.15 -13.30 6.66
C LEU A 193 -19.95 -14.14 6.19
N HIS A 194 -19.08 -14.50 7.12
CA HIS A 194 -17.97 -15.39 6.85
C HIS A 194 -18.48 -16.76 6.40
N PRO A 195 -17.90 -17.39 5.34
CA PRO A 195 -18.44 -18.64 4.80
C PRO A 195 -18.38 -19.82 5.79
N ASN A 196 -17.46 -19.80 6.74
CA ASN A 196 -17.37 -20.81 7.79
C ASN A 196 -18.18 -20.41 9.03
N GLN A 197 -19.51 -20.42 8.91
CA GLN A 197 -20.42 -20.10 10.01
C GLN A 197 -20.38 -21.16 11.15
N LYS A 198 -19.79 -22.31 10.90
CA LYS A 198 -19.57 -23.30 11.97
C LYS A 198 -18.51 -22.82 12.95
N MET A 199 -17.46 -22.18 12.44
CA MET A 199 -16.36 -21.66 13.26
C MET A 199 -16.64 -20.24 13.75
N TYR A 200 -17.33 -19.41 12.94
CA TYR A 200 -17.60 -17.99 13.19
C TYR A 200 -19.10 -17.69 13.08
N PRO A 201 -19.93 -18.21 14.01
CA PRO A 201 -21.38 -18.10 13.92
C PRO A 201 -21.85 -16.64 14.03
N GLY A 202 -22.59 -16.17 13.02
CA GLY A 202 -23.14 -14.82 12.96
C GLY A 202 -22.13 -13.71 12.65
N MET A 203 -20.84 -14.02 12.49
CA MET A 203 -19.80 -13.01 12.24
C MET A 203 -19.63 -12.74 10.75
N THR A 204 -19.44 -11.46 10.41
CA THR A 204 -19.00 -11.03 9.07
C THR A 204 -17.50 -11.30 8.91
N ARG A 205 -17.01 -11.21 7.67
CA ARG A 205 -15.56 -11.32 7.40
C ARG A 205 -14.77 -10.29 8.17
N TRP A 206 -15.25 -9.05 8.20
CA TRP A 206 -14.60 -7.96 8.93
C TRP A 206 -14.56 -8.23 10.43
N GLN A 207 -15.65 -8.68 11.03
CA GLN A 207 -15.68 -9.06 12.45
C GLN A 207 -14.72 -10.23 12.75
N VAL A 208 -14.58 -11.20 11.84
CA VAL A 208 -13.59 -12.28 11.99
C VAL A 208 -12.17 -11.72 11.91
N LEU A 209 -11.91 -10.75 11.01
CA LEU A 209 -10.61 -10.08 10.92
C LEU A 209 -10.23 -9.46 12.26
N GLU A 210 -11.08 -8.59 12.80
CA GLU A 210 -10.80 -7.84 14.03
C GLU A 210 -10.71 -8.75 15.28
N ALA A 211 -11.60 -9.73 15.39
CA ALA A 211 -11.67 -10.59 16.57
C ALA A 211 -10.52 -11.62 16.67
N ASN A 212 -9.84 -11.90 15.55
CA ASN A 212 -8.85 -12.98 15.49
C ASN A 212 -7.47 -12.52 15.04
N ILE A 213 -7.10 -11.27 15.29
CA ILE A 213 -5.75 -10.75 14.95
C ILE A 213 -4.68 -11.65 15.59
N ASN A 214 -3.68 -12.01 14.83
CA ASN A 214 -2.55 -12.80 15.34
C ASN A 214 -1.80 -12.03 16.44
N PRO A 215 -1.71 -12.56 17.66
CA PRO A 215 -1.06 -11.87 18.78
C PRO A 215 0.46 -11.77 18.64
N ASN A 216 1.07 -12.48 17.70
CA ASN A 216 2.53 -12.57 17.52
C ASN A 216 3.02 -11.82 16.28
N LEU A 217 2.28 -10.80 15.82
CA LEU A 217 2.72 -9.98 14.70
C LEU A 217 3.89 -9.07 15.10
N LEU A 218 4.78 -8.82 14.14
CA LEU A 218 5.83 -7.83 14.32
C LEU A 218 5.20 -6.42 14.38
N PRO A 219 5.79 -5.50 15.16
CA PRO A 219 5.34 -4.11 15.20
C PRO A 219 5.39 -3.47 13.81
N TYR A 220 4.45 -2.55 13.55
CA TYR A 220 4.49 -1.72 12.35
C TYR A 220 5.75 -0.86 12.32
N ASP A 221 6.52 -0.91 11.24
CA ASP A 221 7.73 -0.10 11.04
C ASP A 221 7.62 0.71 9.75
N ALA A 222 7.15 1.96 9.89
CA ALA A 222 6.97 2.90 8.78
C ALA A 222 8.29 3.18 8.04
N ARG A 223 9.42 3.21 8.74
CA ARG A 223 10.74 3.48 8.15
C ARG A 223 11.16 2.36 7.19
N THR A 224 11.08 1.11 7.61
CA THR A 224 11.40 -0.03 6.76
C THR A 224 10.46 -0.09 5.55
N LEU A 225 9.17 0.12 5.74
CA LEU A 225 8.20 0.16 4.65
C LEU A 225 8.47 1.31 3.68
N ALA A 226 8.73 2.53 4.18
CA ALA A 226 9.05 3.68 3.34
C ALA A 226 10.32 3.45 2.51
N TYR A 227 11.33 2.77 3.07
CA TYR A 227 12.54 2.42 2.32
C TYR A 227 12.27 1.48 1.16
N HIS A 228 11.37 0.51 1.30
CA HIS A 228 11.12 -0.52 0.29
C HIS A 228 10.01 -0.17 -0.70
N ILE A 229 8.89 0.34 -0.22
CA ILE A 229 7.68 0.60 -1.03
C ILE A 229 7.22 2.06 -1.00
N GLY A 230 7.97 2.95 -0.33
CA GLY A 230 7.69 4.39 -0.29
C GLY A 230 8.01 5.12 -1.58
N GLU A 231 7.57 6.36 -1.65
CA GLU A 231 8.06 7.32 -2.65
C GLU A 231 9.48 7.74 -2.29
N ARG A 232 10.30 7.97 -3.32
CA ARG A 232 11.70 8.39 -3.18
C ARG A 232 11.91 9.72 -3.86
N VAL A 233 12.49 10.66 -3.15
CA VAL A 233 12.81 11.99 -3.64
C VAL A 233 14.28 12.27 -3.41
N GLU A 234 15.03 12.47 -4.50
CA GLU A 234 16.40 12.95 -4.42
C GLU A 234 16.38 14.44 -4.07
N THR A 235 17.00 14.79 -2.98
CA THR A 235 17.02 16.15 -2.43
C THR A 235 18.38 16.49 -1.81
N SER A 236 18.48 17.63 -1.18
CA SER A 236 19.67 18.02 -0.45
C SER A 236 19.30 18.76 0.83
N ILE A 237 20.14 18.62 1.84
CA ILE A 237 20.03 19.39 3.06
C ILE A 237 20.37 20.85 2.75
N ARG A 238 19.42 21.75 3.04
CA ARG A 238 19.51 23.19 2.78
C ARG A 238 19.76 23.95 4.06
N ARG A 239 20.61 24.95 3.97
CA ARG A 239 20.95 25.82 5.13
C ARG A 239 21.30 25.00 6.38
N ASN A 240 21.85 23.80 6.15
CA ASN A 240 22.28 22.85 7.18
C ASN A 240 21.21 22.41 8.19
N SER A 241 19.92 22.56 7.88
CA SER A 241 18.86 22.23 8.83
C SER A 241 17.57 21.69 8.22
N THR A 242 17.34 21.90 6.93
CA THR A 242 16.09 21.50 6.29
C THR A 242 16.30 20.70 5.02
N VAL A 243 15.35 19.83 4.69
CA VAL A 243 15.19 19.17 3.40
C VAL A 243 13.83 19.52 2.81
N ARG A 244 13.73 19.58 1.49
CA ARG A 244 12.47 19.82 0.80
C ARG A 244 11.96 18.54 0.16
N VAL A 245 10.76 18.12 0.57
CA VAL A 245 10.09 16.89 0.11
C VAL A 245 8.63 17.20 -0.19
N ALA A 246 8.13 16.77 -1.33
CA ALA A 246 6.74 16.98 -1.76
C ALA A 246 6.28 18.45 -1.64
N HIS A 247 7.15 19.40 -2.02
CA HIS A 247 6.93 20.84 -1.95
C HIS A 247 6.91 21.46 -0.54
N GLU A 248 7.11 20.68 0.51
CA GLU A 248 7.16 21.10 1.89
C GLU A 248 8.60 21.04 2.44
N ASP A 249 8.91 21.88 3.43
CA ASP A 249 10.19 21.87 4.12
C ASP A 249 10.08 21.06 5.41
N TRP A 250 11.14 20.29 5.70
CA TRP A 250 11.23 19.37 6.83
C TRP A 250 12.53 19.62 7.60
N TRP A 251 12.42 19.72 8.93
CA TRP A 251 13.58 19.91 9.82
C TRP A 251 14.32 18.61 10.06
N LEU A 252 15.65 18.66 10.04
CA LEU A 252 16.46 17.61 10.67
C LEU A 252 16.14 17.55 12.18
N SER A 253 16.14 16.34 12.74
CA SER A 253 15.86 16.12 14.17
C SER A 253 16.85 16.84 15.08
N SER A 254 18.11 16.93 14.67
CA SER A 254 19.17 17.67 15.37
C SER A 254 20.28 18.10 14.41
N THR A 255 21.09 19.06 14.83
CA THR A 255 22.24 19.54 14.07
C THR A 255 23.35 18.48 13.99
N SER A 256 23.49 17.61 15.01
CA SER A 256 24.47 16.51 15.01
C SER A 256 24.24 15.48 13.90
N VAL A 257 23.06 15.47 13.25
CA VAL A 257 22.78 14.65 12.07
C VAL A 257 23.76 14.94 10.94
N LEU A 258 24.26 16.18 10.83
CA LEU A 258 25.24 16.59 9.81
C LEU A 258 26.56 15.80 9.91
N GLU A 259 26.91 15.32 11.10
CA GLU A 259 28.11 14.51 11.35
C GLU A 259 27.98 13.08 10.78
N ARG A 260 26.75 12.63 10.54
CA ARG A 260 26.48 11.31 9.95
C ARG A 260 26.58 11.29 8.44
N LEU A 261 26.64 12.47 7.82
CA LEU A 261 26.76 12.64 6.39
C LEU A 261 28.22 12.44 5.93
N GLU A 262 28.38 12.11 4.67
CA GLU A 262 29.68 12.16 4.04
C GLU A 262 30.21 13.60 4.02
N PRO A 263 31.51 13.80 4.24
CA PRO A 263 32.10 15.13 4.23
C PRO A 263 31.80 15.88 2.91
N ASN A 264 31.34 17.12 3.03
CA ASN A 264 31.00 18.00 1.92
C ASN A 264 29.90 17.47 0.95
N ASN A 265 29.14 16.47 1.36
CA ASN A 265 28.06 15.90 0.56
C ASN A 265 26.72 16.03 1.31
N TYR A 266 25.89 16.96 0.86
CA TYR A 266 24.55 17.21 1.43
C TYR A 266 23.42 16.59 0.59
N LYS A 267 23.75 15.82 -0.44
CA LYS A 267 22.76 15.10 -1.25
C LYS A 267 22.25 13.90 -0.47
N VAL A 268 20.94 13.76 -0.40
CA VAL A 268 20.25 12.70 0.34
C VAL A 268 19.03 12.22 -0.43
N THR A 269 18.59 11.02 -0.14
CA THR A 269 17.34 10.45 -0.63
C THR A 269 16.32 10.49 0.50
N ALA A 270 15.20 11.15 0.29
CA ALA A 270 14.06 11.13 1.20
C ALA A 270 13.09 10.00 0.79
N CYS A 271 12.71 9.17 1.74
CA CYS A 271 11.73 8.10 1.56
C CYS A 271 10.52 8.34 2.46
N TYR A 272 9.30 8.16 1.94
CA TYR A 272 8.09 8.29 2.73
C TYR A 272 6.96 7.41 2.18
N LEU A 273 6.05 7.01 3.04
CA LEU A 273 4.80 6.37 2.63
C LEU A 273 3.77 7.47 2.33
N PRO A 274 3.23 7.51 1.11
CA PRO A 274 2.18 8.48 0.79
C PRO A 274 0.87 8.10 1.50
N ASP A 275 0.17 9.11 2.02
CA ASP A 275 -1.21 8.94 2.50
C ASP A 275 -2.20 8.79 1.32
N ASP A 276 -3.51 8.88 1.61
CA ASP A 276 -4.55 8.74 0.58
C ASP A 276 -4.53 9.91 -0.44
N GLU A 277 -3.97 11.05 -0.06
CA GLU A 277 -3.83 12.24 -0.91
C GLU A 277 -2.45 12.31 -1.60
N GLY A 278 -1.56 11.38 -1.30
CA GLY A 278 -0.20 11.31 -1.80
C GLY A 278 0.82 12.12 -0.99
N ALA A 279 0.40 12.70 0.15
CA ALA A 279 1.25 13.51 1.00
C ALA A 279 2.10 12.66 1.97
N PRO A 280 3.30 13.11 2.35
CA PRO A 280 4.12 12.44 3.35
C PRO A 280 3.61 12.73 4.77
N GLN A 281 3.46 11.67 5.58
CA GLN A 281 3.17 11.79 7.01
C GLN A 281 4.47 11.78 7.83
N GLU A 282 5.38 10.87 7.49
CA GLU A 282 6.72 10.76 8.04
C GLU A 282 7.72 10.67 6.90
N VAL A 283 8.86 11.34 7.05
CA VAL A 283 9.92 11.36 6.05
C VAL A 283 11.23 10.88 6.65
N PHE A 284 11.83 9.91 5.99
CA PHE A 284 13.07 9.25 6.39
C PHE A 284 14.18 9.58 5.40
N ILE A 285 15.31 10.05 5.92
CA ILE A 285 16.45 10.49 5.10
C ILE A 285 17.51 9.40 5.05
N TYR A 286 17.98 9.14 3.85
CA TYR A 286 19.04 8.17 3.55
C TYR A 286 20.16 8.83 2.76
N GLN A 287 21.37 8.35 2.97
CA GLN A 287 22.51 8.67 2.12
C GLN A 287 23.23 7.37 1.73
N LYS A 288 23.35 7.09 0.43
CA LYS A 288 23.92 5.83 -0.11
C LYS A 288 23.32 4.58 0.54
N GLY A 289 21.99 4.56 0.73
CA GLY A 289 21.28 3.44 1.33
C GLY A 289 21.39 3.33 2.85
N LYS A 290 22.20 4.19 3.51
CA LYS A 290 22.30 4.23 4.97
C LYS A 290 21.28 5.22 5.53
N TYR A 291 20.51 4.79 6.52
CA TYR A 291 19.61 5.67 7.26
C TYR A 291 20.38 6.76 7.99
N ILE A 292 19.94 8.00 7.84
CA ILE A 292 20.54 9.19 8.44
C ILE A 292 19.65 9.76 9.53
N ASP A 293 18.36 10.06 9.21
CA ASP A 293 17.46 10.76 10.11
C ASP A 293 15.99 10.55 9.78
N THR A 294 15.12 10.77 10.77
CA THR A 294 13.69 11.01 10.58
C THR A 294 13.43 12.49 10.78
N VAL A 295 12.90 13.15 9.76
CA VAL A 295 12.74 14.60 9.74
C VAL A 295 11.32 15.01 10.14
N GLU A 296 11.18 16.19 10.73
CA GLU A 296 9.94 16.75 11.24
C GLU A 296 9.40 17.82 10.30
N LYS A 297 8.10 17.86 10.05
CA LYS A 297 7.48 18.89 9.20
C LYS A 297 7.72 20.29 9.77
N VAL A 298 8.08 21.24 8.91
CA VAL A 298 8.21 22.65 9.29
C VAL A 298 6.83 23.27 9.39
N ASN A 299 6.42 23.66 10.58
CA ASN A 299 5.22 24.45 10.79
C ASN A 299 5.50 25.89 10.33
N THR A 300 4.68 26.39 9.39
CA THR A 300 4.77 27.77 8.90
C THR A 300 3.88 28.69 9.74
N TYR A 301 4.18 29.98 9.71
CA TYR A 301 3.38 31.00 10.39
C TYR A 301 3.11 32.19 9.47
N SER A 302 2.03 32.91 9.71
CA SER A 302 1.72 34.11 8.92
C SER A 302 2.77 35.22 9.17
N ARG A 303 3.26 35.80 8.09
CA ARG A 303 4.14 36.99 8.16
C ARG A 303 3.39 38.23 8.63
N VAL A 304 2.08 38.27 8.45
CA VAL A 304 1.23 39.41 8.78
C VAL A 304 0.82 39.29 10.25
N MET A 305 1.42 40.09 11.11
CA MET A 305 1.19 40.03 12.57
C MET A 305 -0.28 40.15 12.97
N ALA A 306 -1.06 40.97 12.26
CA ALA A 306 -2.49 41.17 12.55
C ALA A 306 -3.36 39.92 12.24
N GLU A 307 -2.83 38.95 11.49
CA GLU A 307 -3.51 37.73 11.07
C GLU A 307 -2.97 36.49 11.78
N GLN A 308 -1.98 36.66 12.67
CA GLN A 308 -1.37 35.54 13.38
C GLN A 308 -2.34 34.92 14.39
N THR A 309 -2.43 33.62 14.34
CA THR A 309 -3.13 32.79 15.33
C THR A 309 -2.20 32.35 16.46
N GLU A 310 -2.74 31.70 17.48
CA GLU A 310 -1.92 31.08 18.53
C GLU A 310 -1.01 29.99 17.98
N GLU A 311 -1.47 29.25 16.94
CA GLU A 311 -0.67 28.24 16.23
C GLU A 311 0.51 28.87 15.48
N ASP A 312 0.29 30.01 14.82
CA ASP A 312 1.37 30.77 14.16
C ASP A 312 2.43 31.22 15.17
N GLN A 313 2.02 31.68 16.34
CA GLN A 313 2.96 32.09 17.40
C GLN A 313 3.75 30.89 17.93
N ALA A 314 3.11 29.73 18.11
CA ALA A 314 3.77 28.50 18.51
C ALA A 314 4.81 28.07 17.46
N ALA A 315 4.43 28.07 16.18
CA ALA A 315 5.33 27.76 15.06
C ALA A 315 6.53 28.72 14.99
N PHE A 316 6.30 30.01 15.19
CA PHE A 316 7.37 31.01 15.25
C PHE A 316 8.37 30.71 16.36
N VAL A 317 7.88 30.46 17.58
CA VAL A 317 8.73 30.15 18.75
C VAL A 317 9.50 28.83 18.52
N GLU A 318 8.88 27.83 17.93
CA GLU A 318 9.53 26.56 17.59
C GLU A 318 10.69 26.79 16.61
N GLN A 319 10.45 27.54 15.52
CA GLN A 319 11.48 27.86 14.54
C GLN A 319 12.64 28.64 15.16
N GLN A 320 12.34 29.60 16.01
CA GLN A 320 13.40 30.37 16.73
C GLN A 320 14.25 29.46 17.61
N LYS A 321 13.63 28.53 18.36
CA LYS A 321 14.37 27.56 19.19
C LYS A 321 15.28 26.66 18.35
N LYS A 322 14.82 26.19 17.19
CA LYS A 322 15.63 25.34 16.28
C LYS A 322 16.82 26.15 15.71
N ILE A 323 16.59 27.40 15.29
CA ILE A 323 17.65 28.28 14.79
C ILE A 323 18.68 28.60 15.89
N ALA A 324 18.23 28.88 17.11
CA ALA A 324 19.14 29.15 18.23
C ALA A 324 20.02 27.94 18.59
N LYS A 325 19.42 26.72 18.57
CA LYS A 325 20.20 25.49 18.77
C LYS A 325 21.24 25.28 17.67
N PHE A 326 20.87 25.56 16.41
CA PHE A 326 21.80 25.47 15.29
C PHE A 326 22.96 26.46 15.44
N ASN A 327 22.67 27.72 15.73
CA ASN A 327 23.70 28.76 15.92
C ASN A 327 24.65 28.38 17.05
N LYS A 328 24.12 27.91 18.17
CA LYS A 328 24.94 27.43 19.28
C LYS A 328 25.85 26.28 18.88
N TYR A 329 25.31 25.29 18.13
CA TYR A 329 26.13 24.19 17.64
C TYR A 329 27.27 24.68 16.72
N VAL A 330 27.00 25.66 15.85
CA VAL A 330 28.03 26.26 14.98
C VAL A 330 29.07 26.97 15.78
N GLU A 331 28.69 27.74 16.80
CA GLU A 331 29.62 28.44 17.73
C GLU A 331 30.50 27.45 18.48
N ASP A 332 29.91 26.43 19.09
CA ASP A 332 30.61 25.39 19.85
C ASP A 332 31.63 24.61 19.00
N ASN A 333 31.31 24.38 17.69
CA ASN A 333 32.20 23.65 16.78
C ASN A 333 33.15 24.54 15.97
N ALA A 334 32.91 25.86 15.90
CA ALA A 334 33.81 26.79 15.21
C ALA A 334 35.12 27.01 15.95
N ILE A 335 35.09 26.89 17.27
CA ILE A 335 36.28 27.11 18.14
C ILE A 335 37.33 26.02 17.88
N ASP A 336 36.91 24.77 17.69
CA ASP A 336 37.83 23.65 17.41
C ASP A 336 38.53 23.73 16.03
N ARG A 337 37.94 24.47 15.07
CA ARG A 337 38.53 24.66 13.74
C ARG A 337 39.54 25.82 13.69
N LEU A 338 39.42 26.80 14.56
CA LEU A 338 40.36 27.93 14.67
C LEU A 338 41.58 27.59 15.51
N GLY A 339 41.55 26.53 16.29
CA GLY A 339 42.69 26.06 17.09
C GLY A 339 43.78 25.30 16.32
N ILE A 340 43.65 25.16 14.99
CA ILE A 340 44.59 24.44 14.09
C ILE A 340 45.33 25.43 13.14
N LEU A 341 45.30 26.72 13.43
CA LEU A 341 46.17 27.70 12.81
C LEU A 341 47.17 28.19 13.88
#